data_26776822d7b153f3e25cadd5f629f044
#
_entry.id   26776822d7b153f3e25cadd5f629f044
#
_cell.length_a   1.000
_cell.length_b   1.000
_cell.length_c   1.000
_cell.angle_alpha   90.00
_cell.angle_beta   90.00
_cell.angle_gamma   90.00
#
_symmetry.space_group_name_H-M   'P 1'
#
loop_
_entity.id
_entity.type
_entity.pdbx_description
1 polymer ?
#
loop_
_entity_poly.entity_id
_entity_poly.type
_entity_poly.pdbx_seq_one_letter_code
_entity_poly.pdbx_strand_id
1 'polypeptide(L)'
;MTGSWANALWETAPRAQIEAAATARVLQVIGDAYQRVPFYRWFYERAGLRPALLRTLADVRREVPFVTKADLLEFQDAPGWQALDQAGVRQFHLTSGTSGAGREFHVRDTEDLAALGTGGAYSLLWAGLRPGDRILLTIPYSQTMAGPYFQAACEAAAVSVTATICR
;
A
#
# COMPACT_ATOMS: atom_id res chain seq x y z
N MET A 1 -2.84 -4.05 34.00
CA MET A 1 -2.77 -3.26 32.74
C MET A 1 -3.40 -4.11 31.66
N THR A 2 -4.67 -3.92 31.34
CA THR A 2 -5.32 -4.54 30.19
C THR A 2 -4.77 -3.84 28.96
N GLY A 3 -3.84 -4.48 28.26
CA GLY A 3 -3.28 -3.97 27.03
C GLY A 3 -4.38 -3.75 26.00
N SER A 4 -4.57 -2.53 25.57
CA SER A 4 -5.43 -2.24 24.42
C SER A 4 -4.66 -2.66 23.18
N TRP A 5 -5.06 -3.78 22.58
CA TRP A 5 -4.50 -4.27 21.32
C TRP A 5 -4.91 -3.34 20.18
N ALA A 6 -3.96 -2.94 19.33
CA ALA A 6 -4.27 -2.16 18.13
C ALA A 6 -5.05 -2.99 17.11
N ASN A 7 -4.71 -4.27 17.02
CA ASN A 7 -5.44 -5.25 16.22
C ASN A 7 -5.36 -6.63 16.89
N ALA A 8 -6.44 -7.02 17.59
CA ALA A 8 -6.47 -8.26 18.36
C ALA A 8 -6.19 -9.52 17.50
N LEU A 9 -6.67 -9.56 16.25
CA LEU A 9 -6.41 -10.71 15.38
C LEU A 9 -4.91 -10.92 15.16
N TRP A 10 -4.21 -9.87 14.72
CA TRP A 10 -2.79 -9.97 14.35
C TRP A 10 -1.85 -10.09 15.57
N GLU A 11 -2.30 -9.61 16.73
CA GLU A 11 -1.47 -9.54 17.93
C GLU A 11 -1.67 -10.72 18.86
N THR A 12 -2.85 -11.38 18.84
CA THR A 12 -3.20 -12.38 19.87
C THR A 12 -3.80 -13.68 19.34
N ALA A 13 -4.24 -13.73 18.08
CA ALA A 13 -4.85 -14.92 17.54
C ALA A 13 -3.85 -16.10 17.38
N PRO A 14 -4.31 -17.34 17.46
CA PRO A 14 -3.49 -18.50 17.15
C PRO A 14 -2.86 -18.40 15.76
N ARG A 15 -1.63 -18.89 15.60
CA ARG A 15 -0.85 -18.84 14.37
C ARG A 15 -1.63 -19.33 13.15
N ALA A 16 -2.34 -20.45 13.27
CA ALA A 16 -3.14 -21.01 12.18
C ALA A 16 -4.25 -20.06 11.71
N GLN A 17 -4.87 -19.31 12.62
CA GLN A 17 -5.90 -18.33 12.28
C GLN A 17 -5.29 -17.12 11.56
N ILE A 18 -4.14 -16.65 12.00
CA ILE A 18 -3.39 -15.57 11.34
C ILE A 18 -2.99 -16.00 9.93
N GLU A 19 -2.45 -17.19 9.75
CA GLU A 19 -2.05 -17.71 8.44
C GLU A 19 -3.24 -17.88 7.49
N ALA A 20 -4.38 -18.35 7.99
CA ALA A 20 -5.60 -18.45 7.18
C ALA A 20 -6.10 -17.06 6.73
N ALA A 21 -6.15 -16.09 7.64
CA ALA A 21 -6.56 -14.72 7.34
C ALA A 21 -5.57 -14.05 6.36
N ALA A 22 -4.27 -14.22 6.56
CA ALA A 22 -3.24 -13.70 5.67
C ALA A 22 -3.34 -14.32 4.27
N THR A 23 -3.55 -15.63 4.18
CA THR A 23 -3.73 -16.33 2.91
C THR A 23 -4.93 -15.78 2.15
N ALA A 24 -6.09 -15.70 2.81
CA ALA A 24 -7.31 -15.17 2.20
C ALA A 24 -7.10 -13.73 1.69
N ARG A 25 -6.46 -12.88 2.50
CA ARG A 25 -6.20 -11.48 2.12
C ARG A 25 -5.23 -11.35 0.96
N VAL A 26 -4.15 -12.14 0.92
CA VAL A 26 -3.18 -12.12 -0.18
C VAL A 26 -3.85 -12.55 -1.49
N LEU A 27 -4.61 -13.63 -1.49
CA LEU A 27 -5.33 -14.10 -2.67
C LEU A 27 -6.34 -13.07 -3.17
N GLN A 28 -7.08 -12.44 -2.27
CA GLN A 28 -8.00 -11.35 -2.59
C GLN A 28 -7.27 -10.19 -3.24
N VAL A 29 -6.18 -9.70 -2.64
CA VAL A 29 -5.41 -8.56 -3.16
C VAL A 29 -4.87 -8.84 -4.57
N ILE A 30 -4.35 -10.05 -4.82
CA ILE A 30 -3.87 -10.44 -6.16
C ILE A 30 -5.02 -10.44 -7.17
N GLY A 31 -6.20 -10.97 -6.79
CA GLY A 31 -7.39 -10.98 -7.63
C GLY A 31 -7.90 -9.57 -7.93
N ASP A 32 -8.02 -8.73 -6.92
CA ASP A 32 -8.46 -7.34 -7.05
C ASP A 32 -7.48 -6.53 -7.91
N ALA A 33 -6.17 -6.69 -7.70
CA ALA A 33 -5.13 -6.05 -8.49
C ALA A 33 -5.25 -6.44 -9.98
N TYR A 34 -5.45 -7.71 -10.28
CA TYR A 34 -5.66 -8.18 -11.66
C TYR A 34 -6.91 -7.57 -12.31
N GLN A 35 -8.00 -7.46 -11.55
CA GLN A 35 -9.26 -6.95 -12.08
C GLN A 35 -9.29 -5.42 -12.23
N ARG A 36 -8.72 -4.70 -11.27
CA ARG A 36 -8.89 -3.25 -11.12
C ARG A 36 -7.67 -2.44 -11.58
N VAL A 37 -6.47 -3.02 -11.58
CA VAL A 37 -5.23 -2.28 -11.84
C VAL A 37 -4.64 -2.71 -13.18
N PRO A 38 -4.70 -1.85 -14.23
CA PRO A 38 -4.24 -2.19 -15.58
C PRO A 38 -2.81 -2.69 -15.67
N PHE A 39 -1.90 -2.15 -14.85
CA PHE A 39 -0.53 -2.64 -14.76
C PHE A 39 -0.47 -4.13 -14.39
N TYR A 40 -1.19 -4.55 -13.32
CA TYR A 40 -1.16 -5.94 -12.87
C TYR A 40 -1.85 -6.88 -13.85
N ARG A 41 -2.89 -6.42 -14.53
CA ARG A 41 -3.51 -7.20 -15.62
C ARG A 41 -2.51 -7.46 -16.73
N TRP A 42 -1.89 -6.43 -17.26
CA TRP A 42 -0.86 -6.53 -18.29
C TRP A 42 0.32 -7.42 -17.86
N PHE A 43 0.81 -7.22 -16.64
CA PHE A 43 1.96 -7.93 -16.10
C PHE A 43 1.69 -9.43 -15.91
N TYR A 44 0.53 -9.77 -15.32
CA TYR A 44 0.16 -11.16 -15.07
C TYR A 44 -0.19 -11.91 -16.37
N GLU A 45 -0.86 -11.27 -17.32
CA GLU A 45 -1.15 -11.88 -18.63
C GLU A 45 0.13 -12.17 -19.40
N ARG A 46 1.09 -11.24 -19.41
CA ARG A 46 2.42 -11.43 -20.01
C ARG A 46 3.19 -12.59 -19.36
N ALA A 47 3.06 -12.78 -18.05
CA ALA A 47 3.67 -13.87 -17.31
C ALA A 47 2.90 -15.19 -17.40
N GLY A 48 1.74 -15.23 -18.04
CA GLY A 48 0.87 -16.41 -18.12
C GLY A 48 0.19 -16.76 -16.79
N LEU A 49 0.22 -15.86 -15.80
CA LEU A 49 -0.40 -16.08 -14.50
C LEU A 49 -1.93 -15.98 -14.60
N ARG A 50 -2.61 -16.91 -13.97
CA ARG A 50 -4.06 -16.90 -13.78
C ARG A 50 -4.40 -16.80 -12.30
N PRO A 51 -4.64 -15.58 -11.76
CA PRO A 51 -4.90 -15.39 -10.32
C PRO A 51 -6.01 -16.27 -9.76
N ALA A 52 -7.03 -16.56 -10.56
CA ALA A 52 -8.14 -17.43 -10.17
C ALA A 52 -7.74 -18.89 -9.87
N LEU A 53 -6.55 -19.33 -10.23
CA LEU A 53 -6.04 -20.68 -9.95
C LEU A 53 -5.23 -20.76 -8.66
N LEU A 54 -4.82 -19.64 -8.07
CA LEU A 54 -4.11 -19.60 -6.81
C LEU A 54 -5.04 -20.00 -5.65
N ARG A 55 -4.58 -20.88 -4.77
CA ARG A 55 -5.34 -21.37 -3.61
C ARG A 55 -4.60 -21.20 -2.29
N THR A 56 -3.28 -21.20 -2.33
CA THR A 56 -2.42 -21.20 -1.14
C THR A 56 -1.29 -20.19 -1.26
N LEU A 57 -0.67 -19.83 -0.13
CA LEU A 57 0.57 -19.03 -0.16
C LEU A 57 1.72 -19.75 -0.85
N ALA A 58 1.72 -21.09 -0.90
CA ALA A 58 2.70 -21.85 -1.66
C ALA A 58 2.52 -21.64 -3.17
N ASP A 59 1.28 -21.57 -3.66
CA ASP A 59 1.00 -21.24 -5.06
C ASP A 59 1.45 -19.81 -5.37
N VAL A 60 1.16 -18.85 -4.49
CA VAL A 60 1.61 -17.47 -4.66
C VAL A 60 3.12 -17.38 -4.79
N ARG A 61 3.87 -18.04 -3.91
CA ARG A 61 5.34 -18.05 -3.94
C ARG A 61 5.92 -18.69 -5.20
N ARG A 62 5.24 -19.68 -5.76
CA ARG A 62 5.70 -20.41 -6.93
C ARG A 62 5.34 -19.72 -8.25
N GLU A 63 4.12 -19.16 -8.32
CA GLU A 63 3.52 -18.73 -9.58
C GLU A 63 3.56 -17.22 -9.80
N VAL A 64 3.46 -16.42 -8.73
CA VAL A 64 3.36 -14.96 -8.88
C VAL A 64 4.76 -14.38 -9.14
N PRO A 65 4.97 -13.75 -10.31
CA PRO A 65 6.26 -13.16 -10.63
C PRO A 65 6.55 -11.93 -9.77
N PHE A 66 7.84 -11.66 -9.56
CA PHE A 66 8.27 -10.42 -8.92
C PHE A 66 8.12 -9.24 -9.88
N VAL A 67 7.51 -8.17 -9.40
CA VAL A 67 7.46 -6.89 -10.10
C VAL A 67 8.77 -6.15 -9.86
N THR A 68 9.40 -5.71 -10.93
CA THR A 68 10.59 -4.86 -10.86
C THR A 68 10.25 -3.41 -11.19
N LYS A 69 11.16 -2.51 -10.86
CA LYS A 69 11.04 -1.10 -11.29
C LYS A 69 11.01 -0.98 -12.81
N ALA A 70 11.78 -1.81 -13.53
CA ALA A 70 11.80 -1.80 -14.98
C ALA A 70 10.43 -2.15 -15.57
N ASP A 71 9.72 -3.12 -15.00
CA ASP A 71 8.36 -3.49 -15.45
C ASP A 71 7.38 -2.32 -15.29
N LEU A 72 7.45 -1.60 -14.16
CA LEU A 72 6.61 -0.43 -13.92
C LEU A 72 6.90 0.69 -14.93
N LEU A 73 8.17 0.98 -15.19
CA LEU A 73 8.57 2.02 -16.13
C LEU A 73 8.21 1.63 -17.56
N GLU A 74 8.43 0.37 -17.98
CA GLU A 74 8.00 -0.15 -19.28
C GLU A 74 6.50 0.05 -19.50
N PHE A 75 5.68 -0.24 -18.49
CA PHE A 75 4.24 -0.02 -18.58
C PHE A 75 3.88 1.46 -18.65
N GLN A 76 4.54 2.31 -17.87
CA GLN A 76 4.30 3.75 -17.83
C GLN A 76 4.74 4.46 -19.12
N ASP A 77 5.75 3.95 -19.79
CA ASP A 77 6.22 4.47 -21.09
C ASP A 77 5.39 3.97 -22.26
N ALA A 78 4.55 2.95 -22.05
CA ALA A 78 3.69 2.42 -23.11
C ALA A 78 2.59 3.42 -23.51
N PRO A 79 2.24 3.52 -24.81
CA PRO A 79 1.14 4.36 -25.25
C PRO A 79 -0.18 3.96 -24.58
N GLY A 80 -0.91 4.96 -24.04
CA GLY A 80 -2.25 4.76 -23.48
C GLY A 80 -2.32 4.50 -21.99
N TRP A 81 -1.21 4.38 -21.27
CA TRP A 81 -1.27 4.25 -19.80
C TRP A 81 -1.95 5.46 -19.14
N GLN A 82 -1.83 6.66 -19.71
CA GLN A 82 -2.52 7.86 -19.24
C GLN A 82 -4.04 7.81 -19.44
N ALA A 83 -4.53 6.93 -20.32
CA ALA A 83 -5.97 6.71 -20.56
C ALA A 83 -6.62 5.79 -19.51
N LEU A 84 -5.88 5.39 -18.48
CA LEU A 84 -6.45 4.69 -17.32
C LEU A 84 -7.58 5.53 -16.75
N ASP A 85 -8.70 4.88 -16.48
CA ASP A 85 -9.83 5.54 -15.81
C ASP A 85 -9.36 6.12 -14.47
N GLN A 86 -9.20 7.43 -14.45
CA GLN A 86 -8.73 8.16 -13.27
C GLN A 86 -9.89 8.75 -12.47
N ALA A 87 -11.13 8.38 -12.79
CA ALA A 87 -12.32 8.97 -12.17
C ALA A 87 -12.34 8.85 -10.64
N GLY A 88 -11.73 7.79 -10.09
CA GLY A 88 -11.60 7.57 -8.64
C GLY A 88 -10.31 8.09 -8.02
N VAL A 89 -9.33 8.53 -8.82
CA VAL A 89 -8.02 8.93 -8.30
C VAL A 89 -8.13 10.20 -7.47
N ARG A 90 -7.50 10.21 -6.30
CA ARG A 90 -7.46 11.33 -5.36
C ARG A 90 -6.07 11.89 -5.15
N GLN A 91 -5.04 11.06 -5.29
CA GLN A 91 -3.65 11.49 -5.14
C GLN A 91 -2.76 10.87 -6.20
N PHE A 92 -1.75 11.66 -6.60
CA PHE A 92 -0.69 11.26 -7.52
C PHE A 92 0.65 11.41 -6.80
N HIS A 93 1.48 10.38 -6.88
CA HIS A 93 2.80 10.38 -6.25
C HIS A 93 3.87 9.99 -7.25
N LEU A 94 5.04 10.59 -7.10
CA LEU A 94 6.23 10.26 -7.85
C LEU A 94 7.33 9.81 -6.91
N THR A 95 8.07 8.78 -7.28
CA THR A 95 9.30 8.44 -6.57
C THR A 95 10.41 9.45 -6.88
N SER A 96 11.43 9.53 -6.01
CA SER A 96 12.56 10.48 -6.19
C SER A 96 13.38 10.23 -7.46
N GLY A 97 13.37 8.99 -7.99
CA GLY A 97 14.17 8.62 -9.15
C GLY A 97 15.68 8.56 -8.91
N THR A 98 16.12 8.48 -7.65
CA THR A 98 17.54 8.49 -7.25
C THR A 98 18.40 7.37 -7.85
N SER A 99 17.76 6.28 -8.32
CA SER A 99 18.45 5.17 -9.00
C SER A 99 18.90 5.51 -10.43
N GLY A 100 18.54 6.67 -10.96
CA GLY A 100 18.81 7.06 -12.35
C GLY A 100 17.96 6.34 -13.41
N ALA A 101 17.19 5.33 -13.04
CA ALA A 101 16.36 4.54 -13.98
C ALA A 101 15.02 5.20 -14.33
N GLY A 102 14.72 6.40 -13.81
CA GLY A 102 13.45 7.09 -13.99
C GLY A 102 12.65 7.20 -12.69
N ARG A 103 11.47 7.80 -12.80
CA ARG A 103 10.53 8.01 -11.67
C ARG A 103 9.30 7.16 -11.87
N GLU A 104 8.91 6.43 -10.85
CA GLU A 104 7.66 5.69 -10.85
C GLU A 104 6.52 6.62 -10.48
N PHE A 105 5.42 6.47 -11.19
CA PHE A 105 4.19 7.21 -10.98
C PHE A 105 3.16 6.28 -10.31
N HIS A 106 2.62 6.72 -9.20
CA HIS A 106 1.64 5.97 -8.41
C HIS A 106 0.38 6.79 -8.21
N VAL A 107 -0.76 6.15 -8.35
CA VAL A 107 -2.07 6.75 -8.08
C VAL A 107 -2.71 6.09 -6.87
N ARG A 108 -3.57 6.83 -6.18
CA ARG A 108 -4.34 6.36 -5.03
C ARG A 108 -5.77 6.85 -5.12
N ASP A 109 -6.70 5.98 -4.85
CA ASP A 109 -8.10 6.31 -4.64
C ASP A 109 -8.41 6.51 -3.14
N THR A 110 -9.68 6.73 -2.81
CA THR A 110 -10.12 6.94 -1.42
C THR A 110 -9.94 5.67 -0.56
N GLU A 111 -10.14 4.48 -1.14
CA GLU A 111 -9.99 3.22 -0.42
C GLU A 111 -8.51 2.94 -0.11
N ASP A 112 -7.63 3.20 -1.07
CA ASP A 112 -6.18 3.11 -0.88
C ASP A 112 -5.70 4.01 0.26
N LEU A 113 -6.16 5.26 0.28
CA LEU A 113 -5.76 6.22 1.31
C LEU A 113 -6.25 5.79 2.70
N ALA A 114 -7.48 5.29 2.81
CA ALA A 114 -8.01 4.77 4.06
C ALA A 114 -7.24 3.52 4.53
N ALA A 115 -6.91 2.61 3.62
CA ALA A 115 -6.13 1.41 3.94
C ALA A 115 -4.70 1.76 4.39
N LEU A 116 -4.06 2.72 3.72
CA LEU A 116 -2.73 3.23 4.11
C LEU A 116 -2.76 3.90 5.48
N GLY A 117 -3.76 4.74 5.74
CA GLY A 117 -3.94 5.38 7.05
C GLY A 117 -4.10 4.34 8.16
N THR A 118 -4.98 3.36 7.95
CA THR A 118 -5.20 2.27 8.92
C THR A 118 -3.93 1.46 9.17
N GLY A 119 -3.23 1.06 8.12
CA GLY A 119 -1.98 0.30 8.24
C GLY A 119 -0.88 1.09 8.96
N GLY A 120 -0.75 2.38 8.65
CA GLY A 120 0.19 3.27 9.32
C GLY A 120 -0.15 3.53 10.78
N ALA A 121 -1.45 3.62 11.11
CA ALA A 121 -1.92 3.80 12.49
C ALA A 121 -1.45 2.65 13.40
N TYR A 122 -1.49 1.40 12.93
CA TYR A 122 -0.96 0.27 13.72
C TYR A 122 0.51 0.46 14.08
N SER A 123 1.33 0.92 13.16
CA SER A 123 2.75 1.17 13.42
C SER A 123 2.94 2.24 14.51
N LEU A 124 2.16 3.32 14.48
CA LEU A 124 2.20 4.38 15.48
C LEU A 124 1.74 3.89 16.85
N LEU A 125 0.64 3.13 16.91
CA LEU A 125 0.11 2.56 18.15
C LEU A 125 1.07 1.53 18.75
N TRP A 126 1.71 0.69 17.94
CA TRP A 126 2.75 -0.24 18.40
C TRP A 126 4.01 0.48 18.88
N ALA A 127 4.35 1.63 18.32
CA ALA A 127 5.42 2.49 18.82
C ALA A 127 5.09 3.17 20.15
N GLY A 128 3.86 3.03 20.65
CA GLY A 128 3.44 3.51 21.95
C GLY A 128 2.59 4.78 21.93
N LEU A 129 2.33 5.37 20.76
CA LEU A 129 1.42 6.51 20.66
C LEU A 129 0.00 6.11 21.07
N ARG A 130 -0.75 7.09 21.57
CA ARG A 130 -2.14 6.92 22.02
C ARG A 130 -3.03 7.99 21.40
N PRO A 131 -4.34 7.74 21.24
CA PRO A 131 -5.29 8.76 20.89
C PRO A 131 -5.16 10.02 21.77
N GLY A 132 -5.09 11.18 21.15
CA GLY A 132 -4.86 12.46 21.82
C GLY A 132 -3.40 12.89 21.95
N ASP A 133 -2.43 12.02 21.65
CA ASP A 133 -1.02 12.41 21.56
C ASP A 133 -0.79 13.40 20.41
N ARG A 134 0.37 14.06 20.46
CA ARG A 134 0.79 15.02 19.43
C ARG A 134 2.10 14.58 18.81
N ILE A 135 2.18 14.67 17.49
CA ILE A 135 3.37 14.35 16.73
C ILE A 135 3.80 15.53 15.85
N LEU A 136 5.10 15.75 15.77
CA LEU A 136 5.69 16.70 14.84
C LEU A 136 6.23 15.93 13.63
N LEU A 137 5.65 16.16 12.47
CA LEU A 137 6.14 15.60 11.21
C LEU A 137 7.17 16.54 10.59
N THR A 138 8.40 16.06 10.48
CA THR A 138 9.51 16.75 9.80
C THR A 138 9.73 16.22 8.37
N ILE A 139 8.82 15.38 7.90
CA ILE A 139 8.85 14.80 6.55
C ILE A 139 8.17 15.77 5.58
N PRO A 140 8.81 16.13 4.46
CA PRO A 140 8.24 17.11 3.53
C PRO A 140 6.98 16.57 2.84
N TYR A 141 6.01 17.44 2.67
CA TYR A 141 4.83 17.24 1.82
C TYR A 141 5.22 17.60 0.38
N SER A 142 5.90 16.69 -0.28
CA SER A 142 6.32 16.83 -1.67
C SER A 142 5.53 15.90 -2.59
N GLN A 143 6.02 15.66 -3.79
CA GLN A 143 5.42 14.68 -4.71
C GLN A 143 5.53 13.23 -4.21
N THR A 144 6.33 12.97 -3.18
CA THR A 144 6.46 11.65 -2.57
C THR A 144 5.30 11.38 -1.61
N MET A 145 5.02 10.10 -1.37
CA MET A 145 3.91 9.69 -0.53
C MET A 145 4.18 9.82 0.99
N ALA A 146 5.42 10.09 1.40
CA ALA A 146 5.82 9.97 2.80
C ALA A 146 5.02 10.92 3.74
N GLY A 147 4.96 12.22 3.43
CA GLY A 147 4.20 13.18 4.25
C GLY A 147 2.71 12.82 4.34
N PRO A 148 1.99 12.69 3.20
CA PRO A 148 0.59 12.29 3.18
C PRO A 148 0.32 10.94 3.90
N TYR A 149 1.20 9.96 3.76
CA TYR A 149 1.09 8.67 4.44
C TYR A 149 1.11 8.82 5.97
N PHE A 150 2.10 9.53 6.51
CA PHE A 150 2.19 9.73 7.96
C PHE A 150 1.07 10.59 8.49
N GLN A 151 0.59 11.56 7.73
CA GLN A 151 -0.61 12.32 8.11
C GLN A 151 -1.83 11.39 8.22
N ALA A 152 -2.12 10.62 7.19
CA ALA A 152 -3.24 9.68 7.19
C ALA A 152 -3.14 8.66 8.36
N ALA A 153 -1.92 8.20 8.67
CA ALA A 153 -1.67 7.31 9.81
C ALA A 153 -1.99 7.98 11.15
N CYS A 154 -1.59 9.24 11.34
CA CYS A 154 -1.90 10.01 12.55
C CYS A 154 -3.41 10.25 12.70
N GLU A 155 -4.08 10.63 11.63
CA GLU A 155 -5.53 10.85 11.61
C GLU A 155 -6.28 9.55 11.98
N ALA A 156 -5.90 8.42 11.39
CA ALA A 156 -6.48 7.11 11.68
C ALA A 156 -6.19 6.63 13.11
N ALA A 157 -5.06 7.01 13.70
CA ALA A 157 -4.68 6.72 15.08
C ALA A 157 -5.29 7.72 16.10
N ALA A 158 -6.04 8.72 15.66
CA ALA A 158 -6.53 9.85 16.46
C ALA A 158 -5.39 10.60 17.20
N VAL A 159 -4.25 10.73 16.55
CA VAL A 159 -3.07 11.46 17.01
C VAL A 159 -3.02 12.80 16.28
N SER A 160 -2.86 13.89 17.04
CA SER A 160 -2.75 15.23 16.45
C SER A 160 -1.41 15.38 15.74
N VAL A 161 -1.44 15.92 14.52
CA VAL A 161 -0.22 16.12 13.71
C VAL A 161 0.05 17.61 13.49
N THR A 162 1.30 17.99 13.62
CA THR A 162 1.83 19.28 13.16
C THR A 162 2.89 19.02 12.12
N ALA A 163 2.69 19.50 10.90
CA ALA A 163 3.69 19.41 9.84
C ALA A 163 4.61 20.64 9.86
N THR A 164 5.90 20.43 9.64
CA THR A 164 6.83 21.52 9.41
C THR A 164 7.03 21.76 7.93
N ILE A 165 7.17 23.02 7.54
CA ILE A 165 7.63 23.36 6.20
C ILE A 165 9.15 23.26 6.21
N CYS A 166 9.70 22.27 5.48
CA CYS A 166 11.11 22.29 5.14
C CYS A 166 11.34 23.43 4.12
N ARG A 167 12.09 24.44 4.53
CA ARG A 167 12.61 25.47 3.63
C ARG A 167 13.83 24.98 2.89
#